data_7f857915dc1662dc846b6619fb228140
#
_entry.id   7f857915dc1662dc846b6619fb228140
#
_cell.length_a   1.000
_cell.length_b   1.000
_cell.length_c   1.000
_cell.angle_alpha   90.00
_cell.angle_beta   90.00
_cell.angle_gamma   90.00
#
_symmetry.space_group_name_H-M   'P 1'
#
loop_
_entity.id
_entity.type
_entity.pdbx_description
1 polymer ?
#
loop_
_entity_poly.entity_id
_entity_poly.type
_entity_poly.pdbx_seq_one_letter_code
_entity_poly.pdbx_strand_id
1 'polypeptide(L)'
;SGKTFLLQTIKEYALSKGMVVADTDLSPNRSLIGTNNKKKGLATYRELMCNLSIKTSPMGGALGKILDLWLNEIWVNVAKNIGQGGIQGNALEDMVANTIYDTILDMQEMVHGYDFANILVMYWKASRVNDAEIKAKTLRWLRGEYNTKTEAKHDLGVSNIINDDDWYEYIKLMS
;
A
#
# COMPACT_ATOMS: atom_id res chain seq x y z
N SER A 1 -29.99 7.95 5.27
CA SER A 1 -30.51 6.80 6.02
C SER A 1 -29.70 6.60 7.30
N GLY A 2 -30.27 5.96 8.34
CA GLY A 2 -29.58 5.71 9.61
C GLY A 2 -28.28 4.90 9.44
N LYS A 3 -28.21 4.04 8.44
CA LYS A 3 -26.98 3.27 8.13
C LYS A 3 -25.82 4.17 7.72
N THR A 4 -26.04 5.13 6.83
CA THR A 4 -25.01 6.07 6.38
C THR A 4 -24.50 6.93 7.54
N PHE A 5 -25.40 7.39 8.40
CA PHE A 5 -25.04 8.15 9.59
C PHE A 5 -24.17 7.32 10.54
N LEU A 6 -24.55 6.05 10.80
CA LEU A 6 -23.78 5.15 11.65
C LEU A 6 -22.37 4.90 11.08
N LEU A 7 -22.25 4.61 9.79
CA LEU A 7 -20.95 4.40 9.16
C LEU A 7 -20.06 5.65 9.23
N GLN A 8 -20.64 6.83 9.03
CA GLN A 8 -19.90 8.09 9.16
C GLN A 8 -19.40 8.31 10.59
N THR A 9 -20.25 8.04 11.59
CA THR A 9 -19.87 8.15 13.01
C THR A 9 -18.73 7.18 13.37
N ILE A 10 -18.80 5.94 12.87
CA ILE A 10 -17.73 4.95 13.08
C ILE A 10 -16.43 5.43 12.43
N LYS A 11 -16.49 5.95 11.20
CA LYS A 11 -15.32 6.50 10.49
C LYS A 11 -14.68 7.63 11.31
N GLU A 12 -15.46 8.61 11.74
CA GLU A 12 -14.98 9.74 12.53
C GLU A 12 -14.35 9.29 13.85
N TYR A 13 -14.99 8.35 14.55
CA TYR A 13 -14.46 7.78 15.77
C TYR A 13 -13.12 7.07 15.53
N ALA A 14 -13.03 6.21 14.52
CA ALA A 14 -11.80 5.50 14.17
C ALA A 14 -10.65 6.47 13.83
N LEU A 15 -10.93 7.48 13.00
CA LEU A 15 -9.97 8.53 12.67
C LEU A 15 -9.51 9.32 13.91
N SER A 16 -10.42 9.60 14.86
CA SER A 16 -10.08 10.27 16.12
C SER A 16 -9.11 9.46 16.98
N LYS A 17 -9.17 8.12 16.85
CA LYS A 17 -8.27 7.16 17.53
C LYS A 17 -6.96 6.91 16.79
N GLY A 18 -6.71 7.60 15.67
CA GLY A 18 -5.51 7.43 14.88
C GLY A 18 -5.50 6.20 13.98
N MET A 19 -6.66 5.57 13.79
CA MET A 19 -6.78 4.40 12.90
C MET A 19 -6.75 4.83 11.43
N VAL A 20 -6.27 3.95 10.57
CA VAL A 20 -6.47 4.03 9.12
C VAL A 20 -7.85 3.48 8.81
N VAL A 21 -8.61 4.18 7.96
CA VAL A 21 -9.95 3.78 7.56
C VAL A 21 -10.02 3.72 6.04
N ALA A 22 -10.61 2.66 5.52
CA ALA A 22 -10.99 2.55 4.11
C ALA A 22 -12.48 2.26 4.02
N ASP A 23 -13.18 2.99 3.18
CA ASP A 23 -14.60 2.79 2.92
C ASP A 23 -14.86 2.60 1.43
N THR A 24 -15.82 1.75 1.11
CA THR A 24 -16.24 1.48 -0.27
C THR A 24 -17.73 1.20 -0.33
N ASP A 25 -18.31 1.52 -1.47
CA ASP A 25 -19.70 1.24 -1.78
C ASP A 25 -19.79 -0.06 -2.60
N LEU A 26 -20.44 -1.08 -2.04
CA LEU A 26 -20.72 -2.32 -2.77
C LEU A 26 -21.93 -2.09 -3.68
N SER A 27 -21.69 -1.81 -4.93
CA SER A 27 -22.70 -1.67 -5.97
C SER A 27 -22.69 -2.88 -6.92
N PRO A 28 -23.75 -3.07 -7.73
CA PRO A 28 -23.76 -4.14 -8.75
C PRO A 28 -22.56 -4.11 -9.71
N ASN A 29 -21.99 -2.93 -9.95
CA ASN A 29 -20.78 -2.74 -10.77
C ASN A 29 -19.49 -3.08 -10.04
N ARG A 30 -19.55 -3.26 -8.72
CA ARG A 30 -18.44 -3.59 -7.83
C ARG A 30 -18.72 -4.86 -7.03
N SER A 31 -19.35 -5.83 -7.69
CA SER A 31 -19.58 -7.16 -7.10
C SER A 31 -18.27 -7.88 -6.87
N LEU A 32 -18.11 -8.49 -5.71
CA LEU A 32 -16.96 -9.35 -5.38
C LEU A 32 -17.00 -10.70 -6.12
N ILE A 33 -18.16 -11.04 -6.68
CA ILE A 33 -18.38 -12.27 -7.43
C ILE A 33 -18.93 -11.90 -8.80
N GLY A 34 -18.22 -12.31 -9.84
CA GLY A 34 -18.65 -12.14 -11.22
C GLY A 34 -19.59 -13.26 -11.70
N THR A 35 -20.00 -13.20 -12.95
CA THR A 35 -20.71 -14.28 -13.63
C THR A 35 -19.87 -15.55 -13.61
N ASN A 36 -20.48 -16.70 -13.34
CA ASN A 36 -19.83 -18.01 -13.21
C ASN A 36 -18.96 -18.18 -11.97
N ASN A 37 -19.28 -17.52 -10.84
CA ASN A 37 -18.55 -17.60 -9.58
C ASN A 37 -17.05 -17.20 -9.68
N LYS A 38 -16.65 -16.46 -10.71
CA LYS A 38 -15.28 -15.93 -10.78
C LYS A 38 -15.09 -14.82 -9.75
N LYS A 39 -13.95 -14.80 -9.09
CA LYS A 39 -13.56 -13.69 -8.22
C LYS A 39 -13.54 -12.40 -9.02
N LYS A 40 -14.07 -11.31 -8.47
CA LYS A 40 -14.14 -10.01 -9.11
C LYS A 40 -14.06 -8.92 -8.03
N GLY A 41 -12.89 -8.68 -7.53
CA GLY A 41 -12.70 -7.75 -6.41
C GLY A 41 -11.77 -6.58 -6.71
N LEU A 42 -11.11 -6.56 -7.86
CA LEU A 42 -10.13 -5.53 -8.21
C LEU A 42 -10.74 -4.12 -8.19
N ALA A 43 -11.98 -3.95 -8.67
CA ALA A 43 -12.65 -2.65 -8.64
C ALA A 43 -12.90 -2.17 -7.20
N THR A 44 -13.31 -3.06 -6.30
CA THR A 44 -13.47 -2.78 -4.87
C THR A 44 -12.14 -2.47 -4.21
N TYR A 45 -11.09 -3.25 -4.52
CA TYR A 45 -9.74 -3.00 -4.05
C TYR A 45 -9.25 -1.59 -4.43
N ARG A 46 -9.39 -1.22 -5.71
CA ARG A 46 -9.00 0.11 -6.21
C ARG A 46 -9.68 1.23 -5.42
N GLU A 47 -10.97 1.08 -5.17
CA GLU A 47 -11.72 2.06 -4.41
C GLU A 47 -11.26 2.13 -2.96
N LEU A 48 -11.07 0.98 -2.29
CA LEU A 48 -10.53 0.94 -0.94
C LEU A 48 -9.18 1.67 -0.85
N MET A 49 -8.26 1.42 -1.79
CA MET A 49 -6.95 2.06 -1.81
C MET A 49 -7.04 3.58 -2.08
N CYS A 50 -7.97 4.01 -2.93
CA CYS A 50 -8.22 5.44 -3.16
C CYS A 50 -8.88 6.13 -1.95
N ASN A 51 -9.73 5.41 -1.21
CA ASN A 51 -10.48 5.95 -0.08
C ASN A 51 -9.77 5.78 1.27
N LEU A 52 -8.54 5.26 1.28
CA LEU A 52 -7.74 5.23 2.51
C LEU A 52 -7.67 6.62 3.14
N SER A 53 -8.08 6.70 4.40
CA SER A 53 -8.20 7.92 5.17
C SER A 53 -7.44 7.80 6.49
N ILE A 54 -6.84 8.90 6.92
CA ILE A 54 -6.24 9.08 8.23
C ILE A 54 -6.69 10.41 8.83
N LYS A 55 -6.46 10.65 10.11
CA LYS A 55 -6.86 11.88 10.81
C LYS A 55 -6.45 13.15 10.07
N THR A 56 -5.26 13.19 9.47
CA THR A 56 -4.72 14.33 8.71
C THR A 56 -5.16 14.36 7.24
N SER A 57 -5.87 13.33 6.76
CA SER A 57 -6.42 13.21 5.41
C SER A 57 -7.75 12.44 5.46
N PRO A 58 -8.83 13.03 6.03
CA PRO A 58 -10.07 12.31 6.32
C PRO A 58 -10.94 12.04 5.08
N MET A 59 -10.66 12.71 3.97
CA MET A 59 -11.45 12.65 2.73
C MET A 59 -10.93 11.60 1.72
N GLY A 60 -10.02 10.70 2.15
CA GLY A 60 -9.39 9.74 1.26
C GLY A 60 -8.04 10.19 0.72
N GLY A 61 -7.47 9.38 -0.18
CA GLY A 61 -6.19 9.66 -0.84
C GLY A 61 -4.97 9.59 0.09
N ALA A 62 -5.11 8.95 1.24
CA ALA A 62 -4.06 8.94 2.25
C ALA A 62 -2.95 7.91 2.01
N LEU A 63 -3.03 7.05 0.98
CA LEU A 63 -2.07 5.96 0.75
C LEU A 63 -0.62 6.42 0.81
N GLY A 64 -0.26 7.47 0.06
CA GLY A 64 1.11 7.99 0.05
C GLY A 64 1.55 8.50 1.43
N LYS A 65 0.67 9.18 2.16
CA LYS A 65 0.99 9.66 3.53
C LYS A 65 1.19 8.52 4.52
N ILE A 66 0.38 7.45 4.40
CA ILE A 66 0.52 6.25 5.23
C ILE A 66 1.88 5.61 4.99
N LEU A 67 2.25 5.44 3.73
CA LEU A 67 3.55 4.89 3.35
C LEU A 67 4.71 5.77 3.82
N ASP A 68 4.61 7.08 3.64
CA ASP A 68 5.65 8.02 4.10
C ASP A 68 5.84 7.93 5.63
N LEU A 69 4.76 7.80 6.41
CA LEU A 69 4.83 7.65 7.87
C LEU A 69 5.47 6.31 8.28
N TRP A 70 5.00 5.21 7.72
CA TRP A 70 5.48 3.88 8.04
C TRP A 70 6.95 3.67 7.64
N LEU A 71 7.32 4.08 6.43
CA LEU A 71 8.69 3.96 5.95
C LEU A 71 9.66 4.88 6.71
N ASN A 72 9.20 6.06 7.13
CA ASN A 72 9.98 6.92 8.00
C ASN A 72 10.19 6.29 9.39
N GLU A 73 9.21 5.59 9.93
CA GLU A 73 9.36 4.86 11.19
C GLU A 73 10.41 3.76 11.07
N ILE A 74 10.37 2.95 10.00
CA ILE A 74 11.40 1.95 9.72
C ILE A 74 12.78 2.60 9.66
N TRP A 75 12.92 3.68 8.89
CA TRP A 75 14.19 4.38 8.74
C TRP A 75 14.73 4.90 10.09
N VAL A 76 13.89 5.52 10.90
CA VAL A 76 14.26 6.02 12.23
C VAL A 76 14.70 4.87 13.15
N ASN A 77 14.00 3.74 13.12
CA ASN A 77 14.35 2.58 13.95
C ASN A 77 15.66 1.93 13.51
N VAL A 78 15.88 1.77 12.21
CA VAL A 78 17.17 1.27 11.68
C VAL A 78 18.31 2.22 12.06
N ALA A 79 18.13 3.53 11.87
CA ALA A 79 19.14 4.52 12.21
C ALA A 79 19.50 4.55 13.70
N LYS A 80 18.53 4.37 14.60
CA LYS A 80 18.76 4.25 16.05
C LYS A 80 19.55 3.00 16.42
N ASN A 81 19.26 1.86 15.77
CA ASN A 81 19.92 0.59 16.07
C ASN A 81 21.38 0.55 15.62
N ILE A 82 21.75 1.35 14.62
CA ILE A 82 23.15 1.46 14.16
C ILE A 82 24.03 2.18 15.18
N GLY A 83 23.43 3.00 16.06
CA GLY A 83 24.15 3.77 17.08
C GLY A 83 25.07 4.84 16.48
N GLN A 84 25.88 5.50 17.34
CA GLN A 84 26.83 6.55 16.94
C GLN A 84 28.04 6.04 16.13
N GLY A 85 28.04 4.77 15.75
CA GLY A 85 29.16 4.09 15.06
C GLY A 85 29.28 4.36 13.56
N GLY A 86 28.48 5.27 12.99
CA GLY A 86 28.83 5.91 11.73
C GLY A 86 28.69 5.09 10.46
N ILE A 87 27.66 4.23 10.32
CA ILE A 87 27.29 3.71 9.00
C ILE A 87 26.57 4.85 8.24
N GLN A 88 27.21 5.40 7.22
CA GLN A 88 26.66 6.47 6.40
C GLN A 88 26.47 6.02 4.95
N GLY A 89 25.52 6.64 4.24
CA GLY A 89 25.33 6.44 2.82
C GLY A 89 24.60 5.14 2.45
N ASN A 90 25.06 4.48 1.42
CA ASN A 90 24.39 3.32 0.78
C ASN A 90 24.13 2.16 1.75
N ALA A 91 25.00 1.94 2.75
CA ALA A 91 24.83 0.85 3.71
C ALA A 91 23.59 1.02 4.61
N LEU A 92 23.25 2.25 5.01
CA LEU A 92 22.00 2.53 5.72
C LEU A 92 20.78 2.29 4.82
N GLU A 93 20.87 2.69 3.55
CA GLU A 93 19.81 2.45 2.58
C GLU A 93 19.56 0.97 2.34
N ASP A 94 20.61 0.18 2.24
CA ASP A 94 20.51 -1.28 2.09
C ASP A 94 19.89 -1.92 3.34
N MET A 95 20.23 -1.47 4.54
CA MET A 95 19.63 -1.96 5.78
C MET A 95 18.14 -1.64 5.86
N VAL A 96 17.71 -0.44 5.47
CA VAL A 96 16.28 -0.08 5.42
C VAL A 96 15.56 -0.94 4.38
N ALA A 97 16.12 -1.11 3.19
CA ALA A 97 15.56 -1.96 2.16
C ALA A 97 15.41 -3.41 2.65
N ASN A 98 16.43 -3.98 3.29
CA ASN A 98 16.37 -5.32 3.86
C ASN A 98 15.30 -5.41 4.96
N THR A 99 15.18 -4.40 5.82
CA THR A 99 14.13 -4.38 6.86
C THR A 99 12.73 -4.37 6.25
N ILE A 100 12.51 -3.64 5.14
CA ILE A 100 11.24 -3.67 4.41
C ILE A 100 10.97 -5.08 3.86
N TYR A 101 11.97 -5.69 3.21
CA TYR A 101 11.84 -7.06 2.69
C TYR A 101 11.52 -8.05 3.81
N ASP A 102 12.27 -8.04 4.90
CA ASP A 102 12.09 -8.95 6.03
C ASP A 102 10.69 -8.77 6.64
N THR A 103 10.24 -7.53 6.84
CA THR A 103 8.91 -7.25 7.38
C THR A 103 7.79 -7.82 6.51
N ILE A 104 7.90 -7.69 5.19
CA ILE A 104 6.87 -8.17 4.25
C ILE A 104 6.96 -9.69 4.07
N LEU A 105 8.17 -10.25 3.97
CA LEU A 105 8.36 -11.69 3.73
C LEU A 105 8.08 -12.55 4.98
N ASP A 106 8.23 -11.97 6.18
CA ASP A 106 7.84 -12.62 7.45
C ASP A 106 6.32 -12.78 7.58
N MET A 107 5.53 -12.07 6.79
CA MET A 107 4.09 -12.31 6.65
C MET A 107 3.87 -13.63 5.87
N GLN A 108 4.00 -14.76 6.57
CA GLN A 108 3.91 -16.11 6.03
C GLN A 108 2.63 -16.31 5.21
N GLU A 109 2.73 -17.01 4.07
CA GLU A 109 1.65 -17.37 3.11
C GLU A 109 1.40 -16.38 1.95
N MET A 110 2.29 -15.42 1.67
CA MET A 110 2.09 -14.46 0.60
C MET A 110 2.86 -14.82 -0.67
N VAL A 111 2.15 -15.26 -1.70
CA VAL A 111 2.76 -15.62 -3.00
C VAL A 111 3.38 -14.40 -3.71
N HIS A 112 2.86 -13.22 -3.45
CA HIS A 112 3.25 -11.97 -4.12
C HIS A 112 4.02 -10.98 -3.23
N GLY A 113 4.45 -11.41 -2.04
CA GLY A 113 5.15 -10.55 -1.08
C GLY A 113 6.43 -9.91 -1.62
N TYR A 114 7.15 -10.63 -2.51
CA TYR A 114 8.39 -10.11 -3.08
C TYR A 114 8.18 -8.90 -4.00
N ASP A 115 7.23 -8.96 -4.95
CA ASP A 115 6.93 -7.82 -5.82
C ASP A 115 6.39 -6.64 -5.02
N PHE A 116 5.57 -6.92 -3.99
CA PHE A 116 5.06 -5.88 -3.08
C PHE A 116 6.20 -5.19 -2.31
N ALA A 117 7.13 -5.94 -1.73
CA ALA A 117 8.29 -5.39 -1.04
C ALA A 117 9.17 -4.55 -2.00
N ASN A 118 9.39 -5.05 -3.24
CA ASN A 118 10.09 -4.29 -4.27
C ASN A 118 9.45 -2.92 -4.52
N ILE A 119 8.13 -2.87 -4.67
CA ILE A 119 7.39 -1.62 -4.90
C ILE A 119 7.56 -0.66 -3.71
N LEU A 120 7.50 -1.17 -2.47
CA LEU A 120 7.70 -0.34 -1.28
C LEU A 120 9.12 0.23 -1.20
N VAL A 121 10.15 -0.58 -1.51
CA VAL A 121 11.54 -0.14 -1.56
C VAL A 121 11.75 0.90 -2.66
N MET A 122 11.15 0.71 -3.84
CA MET A 122 11.20 1.70 -4.92
C MET A 122 10.54 3.02 -4.51
N TYR A 123 9.34 2.95 -3.90
CA TYR A 123 8.64 4.12 -3.38
C TYR A 123 9.49 4.88 -2.36
N TRP A 124 10.11 4.14 -1.41
CA TRP A 124 10.96 4.72 -0.38
C TRP A 124 12.20 5.41 -0.99
N LYS A 125 12.92 4.74 -1.90
CA LYS A 125 14.08 5.32 -2.59
C LYS A 125 13.69 6.58 -3.39
N ALA A 126 12.60 6.52 -4.13
CA ALA A 126 12.06 7.66 -4.88
C ALA A 126 11.70 8.84 -3.96
N SER A 127 11.14 8.55 -2.77
CA SER A 127 10.83 9.58 -1.76
C SER A 127 12.08 10.29 -1.25
N ARG A 128 13.18 9.57 -1.10
CA ARG A 128 14.47 10.11 -0.63
C ARG A 128 15.09 11.11 -1.60
N VAL A 129 14.95 10.87 -2.90
CA VAL A 129 15.51 11.71 -3.96
C VAL A 129 14.49 12.65 -4.59
N ASN A 130 13.26 12.71 -4.04
CA ASN A 130 12.13 13.48 -4.58
C ASN A 130 11.77 13.13 -6.03
N ASP A 131 11.91 11.85 -6.42
CA ASP A 131 11.47 11.37 -7.73
C ASP A 131 9.95 11.19 -7.74
N ALA A 132 9.26 12.24 -8.19
CA ALA A 132 7.80 12.26 -8.24
C ALA A 132 7.23 11.27 -9.28
N GLU A 133 7.97 10.96 -10.34
CA GLU A 133 7.53 10.04 -11.38
C GLU A 133 7.49 8.61 -10.86
N ILE A 134 8.58 8.13 -10.28
CA ILE A 134 8.63 6.78 -9.70
C ILE A 134 7.66 6.65 -8.52
N LYS A 135 7.54 7.67 -7.67
CA LYS A 135 6.51 7.68 -6.61
C LYS A 135 5.10 7.51 -7.17
N ALA A 136 4.74 8.22 -8.23
CA ALA A 136 3.42 8.12 -8.85
C ALA A 136 3.19 6.72 -9.45
N LYS A 137 4.18 6.15 -10.13
CA LYS A 137 4.13 4.81 -10.72
C LYS A 137 3.96 3.72 -9.65
N THR A 138 4.70 3.80 -8.54
CA THR A 138 4.59 2.84 -7.43
C THR A 138 3.23 2.94 -6.72
N LEU A 139 2.72 4.15 -6.46
CA LEU A 139 1.37 4.34 -5.92
C LEU A 139 0.29 3.82 -6.88
N ARG A 140 0.46 4.01 -8.18
CA ARG A 140 -0.44 3.46 -9.21
C ARG A 140 -0.47 1.93 -9.15
N TRP A 141 0.70 1.29 -8.95
CA TRP A 141 0.78 -0.16 -8.80
C TRP A 141 0.06 -0.63 -7.53
N LEU A 142 0.33 0.01 -6.39
CA LEU A 142 -0.29 -0.32 -5.10
C LEU A 142 -1.82 -0.14 -5.11
N ARG A 143 -2.35 0.79 -5.91
CA ARG A 143 -3.79 0.93 -6.11
C ARG A 143 -4.39 -0.05 -7.11
N GLY A 144 -3.58 -0.95 -7.69
CA GLY A 144 -4.05 -1.94 -8.66
C GLY A 144 -4.46 -1.33 -10.01
N GLU A 145 -3.93 -0.18 -10.39
CA GLU A 145 -4.32 0.59 -11.57
C GLU A 145 -3.55 0.23 -12.84
N TYR A 146 -2.59 -0.69 -12.78
CA TYR A 146 -1.96 -1.26 -13.97
C TYR A 146 -2.90 -2.27 -14.63
N ASN A 147 -3.04 -2.17 -15.96
CA ASN A 147 -3.94 -3.04 -16.71
C ASN A 147 -3.21 -4.25 -17.31
N THR A 148 -1.91 -4.16 -17.52
CA THR A 148 -1.09 -5.23 -18.09
C THR A 148 0.23 -5.41 -17.35
N LYS A 149 0.71 -6.66 -17.28
CA LYS A 149 2.03 -6.98 -16.72
C LYS A 149 3.16 -6.35 -17.53
N THR A 150 2.98 -6.21 -18.86
CA THR A 150 3.96 -5.58 -19.74
C THR A 150 4.18 -4.11 -19.38
N GLU A 151 3.11 -3.37 -19.11
CA GLU A 151 3.18 -1.98 -18.69
C GLU A 151 3.91 -1.85 -17.33
N ALA A 152 3.52 -2.66 -16.33
CA ALA A 152 4.17 -2.66 -15.02
C ALA A 152 5.65 -3.04 -15.10
N LYS A 153 6.00 -4.01 -15.94
CA LYS A 153 7.39 -4.40 -16.17
C LYS A 153 8.21 -3.29 -16.84
N HIS A 154 7.63 -2.60 -17.80
CA HIS A 154 8.28 -1.46 -18.46
C HIS A 154 8.53 -0.32 -17.47
N ASP A 155 7.53 0.02 -16.66
CA ASP A 155 7.55 1.19 -15.78
C ASP A 155 8.33 0.95 -14.48
N LEU A 156 8.25 -0.26 -13.91
CA LEU A 156 8.72 -0.58 -12.56
C LEU A 156 9.61 -1.83 -12.49
N GLY A 157 9.80 -2.55 -13.59
CA GLY A 157 10.57 -3.80 -13.61
C GLY A 157 9.91 -4.98 -12.89
N VAL A 158 8.68 -4.84 -12.41
CA VAL A 158 7.95 -5.93 -11.72
C VAL A 158 7.22 -6.85 -12.69
N SER A 159 7.09 -8.12 -12.32
CA SER A 159 6.50 -9.15 -13.19
C SER A 159 5.01 -9.35 -12.96
N ASN A 160 4.46 -8.86 -11.88
CA ASN A 160 3.07 -9.02 -11.50
C ASN A 160 2.35 -7.69 -11.35
N ILE A 161 1.03 -7.76 -11.44
CA ILE A 161 0.10 -6.67 -11.15
C ILE A 161 -0.99 -7.22 -10.25
N ILE A 162 -1.61 -6.36 -9.45
CA ILE A 162 -2.78 -6.72 -8.64
C ILE A 162 -3.96 -6.96 -9.56
N ASN A 163 -4.63 -8.09 -9.41
CA ASN A 163 -5.72 -8.55 -10.29
C ASN A 163 -6.89 -9.15 -9.50
N ASP A 164 -7.90 -9.65 -10.23
CA ASP A 164 -9.12 -10.22 -9.61
C ASP A 164 -8.88 -11.53 -8.84
N ASP A 165 -7.77 -12.22 -9.04
CA ASP A 165 -7.49 -13.49 -8.37
C ASP A 165 -6.74 -13.31 -7.04
N ASP A 166 -5.95 -12.24 -6.89
CA ASP A 166 -5.01 -12.05 -5.78
C ASP A 166 -5.17 -10.75 -4.97
N TRP A 167 -6.09 -9.86 -5.33
CA TRP A 167 -6.31 -8.57 -4.66
C TRP A 167 -6.45 -8.67 -3.13
N TYR A 168 -7.03 -9.75 -2.62
CA TYR A 168 -7.25 -9.96 -1.19
C TYR A 168 -5.93 -10.20 -0.41
N GLU A 169 -4.88 -10.71 -1.08
CA GLU A 169 -3.57 -10.87 -0.48
C GLU A 169 -2.94 -9.49 -0.21
N TYR A 170 -3.09 -8.57 -1.15
CA TYR A 170 -2.56 -7.22 -1.01
C TYR A 170 -3.29 -6.40 0.06
N ILE A 171 -4.60 -6.65 0.31
CA ILE A 171 -5.29 -6.08 1.48
C ILE A 171 -4.64 -6.54 2.78
N LYS A 172 -4.30 -7.82 2.90
CA LYS A 172 -3.61 -8.34 4.09
C LYS A 172 -2.22 -7.73 4.26
N LEU A 173 -1.49 -7.48 3.16
CA LEU A 173 -0.19 -6.82 3.22
C LEU A 173 -0.28 -5.33 3.62
N MET A 174 -1.43 -4.72 3.43
CA MET A 174 -1.68 -3.31 3.76
C MET A 174 -2.30 -3.11 5.15
N SER A 175 -2.70 -4.18 5.83
CA SER A 175 -3.32 -4.14 7.16
C SER A 175 -2.33 -4.37 8.30
#